data_a8b2a8a08beb594ff461cf8fee379851
#
_entry.id   a8b2a8a08beb594ff461cf8fee379851
#
_cell.length_a   1.000
_cell.length_b   1.000
_cell.length_c   1.000
_cell.angle_alpha   90.00
_cell.angle_beta   90.00
_cell.angle_gamma   90.00
#
_symmetry.space_group_name_H-M   'P 1'
#
loop_
_entity.id
_entity.type
_entity.pdbx_description
1 polymer ?
#
loop_
_entity_poly.entity_id
_entity_poly.type
_entity_poly.pdbx_seq_one_letter_code
_entity_poly.pdbx_strand_id
1 'polypeptide(L)'
;AITLLTLGAAFWLQRELAALRHAADFQAKQNERNQQAILRLLDELSSLADGDLTVQATVTEDITGAIADSINYAIEALRELVVTINDSAVKLDGATRQTQALSTHLAKASAAQSKQIGAASESIAAMAATTEEVSGNAERSSDVARHSVDVAHKGGDAVRRTITGMNAIRENIQETSKRIKRLGESSQEIGNIVELINDIAEQTNILALNASIQASMAGEAGRGFAVVADEVQRLAERAATATKQIEVLVRTIQADTNEAVVSMERTTTDVVGGALLAENAGAALEEIEQVSNQIASLVQNISASSRQQAGVSQSISRNMQVLREISSQTAESTTATSASIGKLAELAAQLRKSVTGFRLPGSMMTGLTGDFPALKPDEPPAAAEPGADRIRRIGSLAG
;
A
#
# COMPACT_ATOMS: atom_id res chain seq x y z
N ALA A 1 138.57 -43.17 1.49
CA ALA A 1 137.17 -43.66 1.77
C ALA A 1 136.42 -42.70 2.63
N ILE A 2 136.92 -42.13 3.75
CA ILE A 2 136.20 -41.22 4.65
C ILE A 2 135.73 -39.91 4.01
N THR A 3 136.57 -39.31 3.09
CA THR A 3 136.25 -38.08 2.39
C THR A 3 135.07 -38.25 1.40
N LEU A 4 134.88 -39.36 0.76
CA LEU A 4 133.79 -39.67 -0.15
C LEU A 4 132.42 -39.86 0.63
N LEU A 5 132.51 -40.48 1.84
CA LEU A 5 131.40 -40.65 2.71
C LEU A 5 130.89 -39.35 3.31
N THR A 6 131.91 -38.46 3.67
CA THR A 6 131.49 -37.12 4.19
C THR A 6 130.90 -36.22 3.08
N LEU A 7 131.35 -36.28 1.84
CA LEU A 7 130.80 -35.60 0.67
C LEU A 7 129.44 -36.16 0.30
N GLY A 8 129.20 -37.49 0.37
CA GLY A 8 127.94 -38.11 0.13
C GLY A 8 126.91 -37.77 1.18
N ALA A 9 127.32 -37.72 2.45
CA ALA A 9 126.45 -37.34 3.58
C ALA A 9 126.09 -35.82 3.51
N ALA A 10 127.06 -34.95 3.13
CA ALA A 10 126.82 -33.54 2.96
C ALA A 10 125.89 -33.25 1.77
N PHE A 11 126.04 -33.97 0.64
CA PHE A 11 125.13 -33.89 -0.50
C PHE A 11 123.74 -34.35 -0.18
N TRP A 12 123.58 -35.45 0.55
CA TRP A 12 122.29 -35.97 1.00
C TRP A 12 121.64 -34.99 1.96
N LEU A 13 122.39 -34.47 2.94
CA LEU A 13 121.87 -33.43 3.87
C LEU A 13 121.44 -32.12 3.17
N GLN A 14 122.27 -31.64 2.15
CA GLN A 14 121.82 -30.44 1.36
C GLN A 14 120.58 -30.73 0.56
N ARG A 15 120.40 -31.95 0.02
CA ARG A 15 119.22 -32.32 -0.72
C ARG A 15 118.01 -32.38 0.18
N GLU A 16 118.14 -32.91 1.40
CA GLU A 16 117.09 -32.98 2.40
C GLU A 16 116.70 -31.56 2.90
N LEU A 17 117.69 -30.73 3.18
CA LEU A 17 117.53 -29.30 3.54
C LEU A 17 116.84 -28.53 2.45
N ALA A 18 117.23 -28.71 1.16
CA ALA A 18 116.58 -28.08 0.04
C ALA A 18 115.14 -28.53 -0.13
N ALA A 19 114.84 -29.85 0.09
CA ALA A 19 113.48 -30.35 0.03
C ALA A 19 112.56 -29.76 1.18
N LEU A 20 113.17 -29.70 2.41
CA LEU A 20 112.46 -29.06 3.56
C LEU A 20 112.25 -27.58 3.36
N ARG A 21 113.28 -26.84 2.73
CA ARG A 21 113.09 -25.41 2.36
C ARG A 21 111.98 -25.23 1.34
N HIS A 22 111.99 -26.09 0.29
CA HIS A 22 110.93 -26.03 -0.73
C HIS A 22 109.59 -26.36 -0.12
N ALA A 23 109.46 -27.32 0.77
CA ALA A 23 108.24 -27.60 1.47
C ALA A 23 107.79 -26.51 2.43
N ALA A 24 108.80 -25.88 3.15
CA ALA A 24 108.49 -24.73 4.02
C ALA A 24 108.03 -23.48 3.21
N ASP A 25 108.77 -23.17 2.06
CA ASP A 25 108.37 -22.08 1.15
C ASP A 25 107.01 -22.30 0.48
N PHE A 26 106.72 -23.53 0.11
CA PHE A 26 105.41 -23.89 -0.43
C PHE A 26 104.28 -23.68 0.64
N GLN A 27 104.54 -24.13 1.85
CA GLN A 27 103.62 -24.01 2.97
C GLN A 27 103.46 -22.51 3.36
N ALA A 28 104.53 -21.72 3.37
CA ALA A 28 104.46 -20.29 3.64
C ALA A 28 103.66 -19.57 2.58
N LYS A 29 103.91 -19.84 1.27
CA LYS A 29 103.08 -19.30 0.16
C LYS A 29 101.67 -19.74 0.18
N GLN A 30 101.38 -20.97 0.60
CA GLN A 30 100.01 -21.47 0.79
C GLN A 30 99.31 -20.69 1.92
N ASN A 31 99.99 -20.53 3.08
CA ASN A 31 99.47 -19.78 4.23
C ASN A 31 99.24 -18.30 3.84
N GLU A 32 100.17 -17.66 3.10
CA GLU A 32 99.94 -16.29 2.66
C GLU A 32 98.79 -16.12 1.69
N ARG A 33 98.59 -17.06 0.73
CA ARG A 33 97.36 -17.11 -0.11
C ARG A 33 96.09 -17.32 0.70
N ASN A 34 96.15 -18.26 1.64
CA ASN A 34 94.93 -18.51 2.52
C ASN A 34 94.59 -17.29 3.38
N GLN A 35 95.63 -16.58 3.92
CA GLN A 35 95.37 -15.33 4.67
C GLN A 35 94.77 -14.21 3.81
N GLN A 36 95.36 -14.05 2.57
CA GLN A 36 94.79 -13.06 1.66
C GLN A 36 93.36 -13.38 1.22
N ALA A 37 93.02 -14.66 0.99
CA ALA A 37 91.70 -15.11 0.64
C ALA A 37 90.71 -14.89 1.80
N ILE A 38 91.13 -15.17 3.04
CA ILE A 38 90.31 -14.91 4.26
C ILE A 38 90.08 -13.42 4.43
N LEU A 39 91.11 -12.57 4.27
CA LEU A 39 90.95 -11.12 4.39
C LEU A 39 90.00 -10.56 3.35
N ARG A 40 90.12 -11.02 2.06
CA ARG A 40 89.15 -10.65 1.02
C ARG A 40 87.75 -11.09 1.34
N LEU A 41 87.56 -12.32 1.79
CA LEU A 41 86.23 -12.84 2.19
C LEU A 41 85.62 -12.02 3.34
N LEU A 42 86.42 -11.63 4.34
CA LEU A 42 85.99 -10.76 5.45
C LEU A 42 85.57 -9.36 4.96
N ASP A 43 86.28 -8.76 3.95
CA ASP A 43 85.88 -7.51 3.37
C ASP A 43 84.55 -7.59 2.60
N GLU A 44 84.35 -8.66 1.82
CA GLU A 44 83.14 -8.95 1.11
C GLU A 44 81.96 -9.21 2.12
N LEU A 45 82.25 -9.88 3.23
CA LEU A 45 81.26 -10.11 4.35
C LEU A 45 80.94 -8.79 5.09
N SER A 46 81.91 -7.87 5.20
CA SER A 46 81.67 -6.56 5.81
C SER A 46 80.61 -5.76 5.00
N SER A 47 80.73 -5.79 3.67
CA SER A 47 79.72 -5.16 2.78
C SER A 47 78.35 -5.79 2.92
N LEU A 48 78.29 -7.14 3.10
CA LEU A 48 77.04 -7.84 3.36
C LEU A 48 76.44 -7.41 4.71
N ALA A 49 77.28 -7.24 5.75
CA ALA A 49 76.81 -6.77 7.09
C ALA A 49 76.23 -5.31 7.01
N ASP A 50 76.72 -4.46 6.09
CA ASP A 50 76.18 -3.13 5.80
C ASP A 50 74.89 -3.18 4.97
N GLY A 51 74.36 -4.38 4.65
CA GLY A 51 73.11 -4.60 3.92
C GLY A 51 73.27 -4.56 2.39
N ASP A 52 74.51 -4.60 1.89
CA ASP A 52 74.74 -4.63 0.41
C ASP A 52 74.66 -6.09 -0.08
N LEU A 53 73.47 -6.48 -0.54
CA LEU A 53 73.20 -7.76 -1.16
C LEU A 53 73.58 -7.80 -2.65
N THR A 54 74.19 -6.74 -3.21
CA THR A 54 74.70 -6.79 -4.59
C THR A 54 76.03 -7.50 -4.70
N VAL A 55 76.76 -7.63 -3.58
CA VAL A 55 78.06 -8.30 -3.53
C VAL A 55 77.93 -9.80 -3.78
N GLN A 56 79.02 -10.37 -4.35
CA GLN A 56 79.18 -11.78 -4.57
C GLN A 56 80.56 -12.20 -4.08
N ALA A 57 80.65 -13.17 -3.18
CA ALA A 57 81.89 -13.70 -2.66
C ALA A 57 82.69 -14.38 -3.80
N THR A 58 84.01 -14.05 -3.93
CA THR A 58 84.85 -14.63 -4.93
C THR A 58 85.19 -16.07 -4.62
N VAL A 59 84.74 -17.01 -5.47
CA VAL A 59 85.03 -18.42 -5.34
C VAL A 59 86.42 -18.72 -5.87
N THR A 60 87.36 -19.15 -5.04
CA THR A 60 88.75 -19.52 -5.35
C THR A 60 88.95 -21.02 -5.18
N GLU A 61 90.00 -21.62 -5.85
CA GLU A 61 90.29 -23.07 -5.71
C GLU A 61 91.01 -23.41 -4.41
N ASP A 62 91.02 -22.52 -3.42
CA ASP A 62 91.63 -22.74 -2.11
C ASP A 62 90.58 -23.17 -1.05
N ILE A 63 91.03 -23.26 0.20
CA ILE A 63 90.18 -23.71 1.33
C ILE A 63 89.00 -22.79 1.56
N THR A 64 89.01 -21.56 1.06
CA THR A 64 87.97 -20.55 1.21
C THR A 64 86.87 -20.65 0.14
N GLY A 65 87.09 -21.37 -0.98
CA GLY A 65 86.14 -21.51 -2.07
C GLY A 65 84.79 -22.10 -1.64
N ALA A 66 84.84 -23.19 -0.87
CA ALA A 66 83.58 -23.80 -0.35
C ALA A 66 82.82 -22.88 0.63
N ILE A 67 83.56 -22.01 1.35
CA ILE A 67 82.94 -21.01 2.22
C ILE A 67 82.31 -19.90 1.39
N ALA A 68 83.00 -19.45 0.35
CA ALA A 68 82.47 -18.43 -0.57
C ALA A 68 81.20 -18.88 -1.29
N ASP A 69 81.15 -20.16 -1.74
CA ASP A 69 79.94 -20.75 -2.33
C ASP A 69 78.78 -20.78 -1.34
N SER A 70 79.03 -21.17 -0.09
CA SER A 70 78.03 -21.21 0.96
C SER A 70 77.49 -19.82 1.31
N ILE A 71 78.39 -18.81 1.29
CA ILE A 71 78.03 -17.41 1.50
C ILE A 71 77.21 -16.89 0.32
N ASN A 72 77.58 -17.20 -0.93
CA ASN A 72 76.83 -16.80 -2.13
C ASN A 72 75.40 -17.39 -2.09
N TYR A 73 75.24 -18.66 -1.66
CA TYR A 73 73.95 -19.27 -1.48
C TYR A 73 73.13 -18.53 -0.39
N ALA A 74 73.77 -18.18 0.74
CA ALA A 74 73.10 -17.41 1.79
C ALA A 74 72.70 -15.99 1.32
N ILE A 75 73.55 -15.33 0.53
CA ILE A 75 73.21 -14.01 -0.06
C ILE A 75 72.00 -14.12 -1.00
N GLU A 76 71.94 -15.17 -1.84
CA GLU A 76 70.79 -15.38 -2.73
C GLU A 76 69.50 -15.62 -1.98
N ALA A 77 69.53 -16.46 -0.94
CA ALA A 77 68.38 -16.68 -0.06
C ALA A 77 67.93 -15.38 0.64
N LEU A 78 68.86 -14.53 1.11
CA LEU A 78 68.56 -13.23 1.69
C LEU A 78 67.96 -12.27 0.65
N ARG A 79 68.46 -12.26 -0.59
CA ARG A 79 67.88 -11.46 -1.69
C ARG A 79 66.41 -11.84 -1.92
N GLU A 80 66.11 -13.13 -2.08
CA GLU A 80 64.75 -13.63 -2.27
C GLU A 80 63.81 -13.27 -1.09
N LEU A 81 64.32 -13.38 0.13
CA LEU A 81 63.58 -13.04 1.36
C LEU A 81 63.28 -11.52 1.39
N VAL A 82 64.25 -10.65 1.10
CA VAL A 82 64.06 -9.20 1.08
C VAL A 82 63.07 -8.75 -0.02
N VAL A 83 63.19 -9.38 -1.22
CA VAL A 83 62.21 -9.15 -2.31
C VAL A 83 60.81 -9.54 -1.90
N THR A 84 60.67 -10.73 -1.32
CA THR A 84 59.35 -11.27 -0.88
C THR A 84 58.72 -10.41 0.22
N ILE A 85 59.55 -9.94 1.18
CA ILE A 85 59.03 -9.03 2.24
C ILE A 85 58.57 -7.69 1.64
N ASN A 86 59.38 -7.11 0.72
CA ASN A 86 59.05 -5.84 0.08
C ASN A 86 57.77 -5.97 -0.77
N ASP A 87 57.62 -7.02 -1.58
CA ASP A 87 56.43 -7.29 -2.38
C ASP A 87 55.19 -7.49 -1.50
N SER A 88 55.37 -8.23 -0.42
CA SER A 88 54.28 -8.45 0.58
C SER A 88 53.88 -7.13 1.25
N ALA A 89 54.83 -6.28 1.60
CA ALA A 89 54.54 -4.98 2.19
C ALA A 89 53.80 -4.04 1.23
N VAL A 90 54.17 -4.02 -0.06
CA VAL A 90 53.49 -3.25 -1.11
C VAL A 90 52.05 -3.77 -1.31
N LYS A 91 51.86 -5.08 -1.42
CA LYS A 91 50.54 -5.69 -1.53
C LYS A 91 49.66 -5.39 -0.31
N LEU A 92 50.22 -5.43 0.90
CA LEU A 92 49.55 -5.08 2.12
C LEU A 92 49.13 -3.59 2.15
N ASP A 93 49.98 -2.66 1.72
CA ASP A 93 49.65 -1.22 1.59
C ASP A 93 48.49 -1.02 0.62
N GLY A 94 48.51 -1.68 -0.54
CA GLY A 94 47.44 -1.63 -1.53
C GLY A 94 46.09 -2.17 -0.92
N ALA A 95 46.13 -3.32 -0.28
CA ALA A 95 44.96 -3.91 0.34
C ALA A 95 44.38 -3.05 1.47
N THR A 96 45.23 -2.43 2.29
CA THR A 96 44.80 -1.51 3.37
C THR A 96 44.13 -0.25 2.82
N ARG A 97 44.67 0.37 1.76
CA ARG A 97 44.04 1.53 1.09
C ARG A 97 42.67 1.17 0.52
N GLN A 98 42.55 0.04 -0.16
CA GLN A 98 41.30 -0.43 -0.73
C GLN A 98 40.27 -0.66 0.39
N THR A 99 40.65 -1.36 1.48
CA THR A 99 39.74 -1.64 2.59
C THR A 99 39.34 -0.35 3.32
N GLN A 100 40.25 0.64 3.43
CA GLN A 100 39.93 1.95 3.99
C GLN A 100 38.87 2.71 3.15
N ALA A 101 38.99 2.67 1.82
CA ALA A 101 37.99 3.27 0.93
C ALA A 101 36.62 2.59 1.11
N LEU A 102 36.59 1.25 1.18
CA LEU A 102 35.37 0.46 1.41
C LEU A 102 34.75 0.79 2.79
N SER A 103 35.56 0.88 3.84
CA SER A 103 35.08 1.27 5.19
C SER A 103 34.47 2.67 5.20
N THR A 104 35.07 3.63 4.48
CA THR A 104 34.53 4.97 4.35
C THR A 104 33.18 4.96 3.61
N HIS A 105 33.06 4.16 2.55
CA HIS A 105 31.81 4.00 1.81
C HIS A 105 30.73 3.36 2.69
N LEU A 106 31.08 2.32 3.44
CA LEU A 106 30.16 1.63 4.36
C LEU A 106 29.65 2.55 5.48
N ALA A 107 30.52 3.41 6.03
CA ALA A 107 30.13 4.42 7.01
C ALA A 107 29.09 5.41 6.46
N LYS A 108 29.31 5.91 5.21
CA LYS A 108 28.36 6.79 4.54
C LYS A 108 27.04 6.09 4.26
N ALA A 109 27.07 4.84 3.78
CA ALA A 109 25.87 4.03 3.52
C ALA A 109 25.07 3.79 4.80
N SER A 110 25.73 3.46 5.92
CA SER A 110 25.09 3.25 7.23
C SER A 110 24.43 4.55 7.74
N ALA A 111 25.04 5.70 7.55
CA ALA A 111 24.45 6.98 7.91
C ALA A 111 23.21 7.31 7.08
N ALA A 112 23.25 7.06 5.76
CA ALA A 112 22.10 7.22 4.87
C ALA A 112 20.97 6.26 5.24
N GLN A 113 21.30 5.00 5.54
CA GLN A 113 20.34 3.99 6.00
C GLN A 113 19.65 4.41 7.31
N SER A 114 20.39 4.94 8.28
CA SER A 114 19.83 5.44 9.54
C SER A 114 18.81 6.56 9.32
N LYS A 115 19.08 7.48 8.37
CA LYS A 115 18.13 8.52 7.97
C LYS A 115 16.87 7.96 7.34
N GLN A 116 17.01 6.96 6.45
CA GLN A 116 15.86 6.29 5.82
C GLN A 116 14.99 5.54 6.84
N ILE A 117 15.62 4.87 7.82
CA ILE A 117 14.91 4.19 8.91
C ILE A 117 14.11 5.21 9.73
N GLY A 118 14.67 6.40 9.99
CA GLY A 118 13.96 7.49 10.66
C GLY A 118 12.69 7.91 9.89
N ALA A 119 12.81 8.21 8.61
CA ALA A 119 11.68 8.59 7.77
C ALA A 119 10.62 7.48 7.65
N ALA A 120 11.06 6.21 7.53
CA ALA A 120 10.15 5.06 7.52
C ALA A 120 9.40 4.93 8.86
N SER A 121 10.07 5.17 10.00
CA SER A 121 9.45 5.12 11.33
C SER A 121 8.36 6.19 11.49
N GLU A 122 8.60 7.41 11.00
CA GLU A 122 7.60 8.48 10.98
C GLU A 122 6.39 8.12 10.12
N SER A 123 6.63 7.53 8.92
CA SER A 123 5.55 7.07 8.04
C SER A 123 4.70 5.98 8.67
N ILE A 124 5.32 5.06 9.41
CA ILE A 124 4.62 3.99 10.14
C ILE A 124 3.79 4.57 11.29
N ALA A 125 4.29 5.56 12.00
CA ALA A 125 3.52 6.24 13.06
C ALA A 125 2.30 6.97 12.47
N ALA A 126 2.46 7.68 11.34
CA ALA A 126 1.35 8.31 10.64
C ALA A 126 0.32 7.27 10.14
N MET A 127 0.78 6.13 9.61
CA MET A 127 -0.09 5.02 9.18
C MET A 127 -0.88 4.45 10.36
N ALA A 128 -0.28 4.28 11.52
CA ALA A 128 -0.97 3.81 12.73
C ALA A 128 -2.09 4.78 13.15
N ALA A 129 -1.82 6.09 13.16
CA ALA A 129 -2.80 7.13 13.48
C ALA A 129 -3.96 7.15 12.47
N THR A 130 -3.67 7.09 11.17
CA THR A 130 -4.70 7.02 10.12
C THR A 130 -5.56 5.74 10.25
N THR A 131 -4.95 4.62 10.59
CA THR A 131 -5.66 3.35 10.78
C THR A 131 -6.63 3.42 11.97
N GLU A 132 -6.26 4.09 13.05
CA GLU A 132 -7.14 4.31 14.20
C GLU A 132 -8.30 5.24 13.85
N GLU A 133 -8.05 6.29 13.07
CA GLU A 133 -9.09 7.17 12.54
C GLU A 133 -10.07 6.40 11.63
N VAL A 134 -9.57 5.54 10.72
CA VAL A 134 -10.42 4.69 9.87
C VAL A 134 -11.27 3.75 10.71
N SER A 135 -10.72 3.15 11.77
CA SER A 135 -11.50 2.30 12.71
C SER A 135 -12.61 3.08 13.40
N GLY A 136 -12.33 4.29 13.88
CA GLY A 136 -13.35 5.16 14.49
C GLY A 136 -14.43 5.62 13.51
N ASN A 137 -14.04 5.91 12.27
CA ASN A 137 -14.99 6.25 11.20
C ASN A 137 -15.88 5.05 10.85
N ALA A 138 -15.32 3.84 10.83
CA ALA A 138 -16.06 2.61 10.62
C ALA A 138 -17.11 2.39 11.75
N GLU A 139 -16.75 2.56 13.01
CA GLU A 139 -17.71 2.44 14.12
C GLU A 139 -18.87 3.42 13.97
N ARG A 140 -18.57 4.70 13.69
CA ARG A 140 -19.61 5.72 13.45
C ARG A 140 -20.52 5.37 12.27
N SER A 141 -19.94 4.87 11.18
CA SER A 141 -20.70 4.46 9.99
C SER A 141 -21.61 3.26 10.27
N SER A 142 -21.18 2.34 11.13
CA SER A 142 -22.00 1.22 11.58
C SER A 142 -23.23 1.71 12.37
N ASP A 143 -23.05 2.69 13.24
CA ASP A 143 -24.15 3.26 14.03
C ASP A 143 -25.15 4.00 13.11
N VAL A 144 -24.65 4.74 12.12
CA VAL A 144 -25.52 5.39 11.12
C VAL A 144 -26.29 4.36 10.30
N ALA A 145 -25.66 3.27 9.88
CA ALA A 145 -26.34 2.21 9.15
C ALA A 145 -27.43 1.54 9.99
N ARG A 146 -27.17 1.24 11.25
CA ARG A 146 -28.18 0.70 12.18
C ARG A 146 -29.34 1.67 12.42
N HIS A 147 -29.02 2.95 12.57
CA HIS A 147 -30.06 3.98 12.69
C HIS A 147 -30.93 4.06 11.44
N SER A 148 -30.32 3.94 10.26
CA SER A 148 -31.06 3.93 8.97
C SER A 148 -32.00 2.74 8.88
N VAL A 149 -31.63 1.55 9.38
CA VAL A 149 -32.50 0.38 9.48
C VAL A 149 -33.73 0.68 10.37
N ASP A 150 -33.53 1.29 11.56
CA ASP A 150 -34.61 1.65 12.46
C ASP A 150 -35.57 2.66 11.83
N VAL A 151 -35.06 3.67 11.14
CA VAL A 151 -35.86 4.67 10.43
C VAL A 151 -36.64 4.05 9.28
N ALA A 152 -35.99 3.19 8.46
CA ALA A 152 -36.64 2.49 7.35
C ALA A 152 -37.78 1.57 7.87
N HIS A 153 -37.54 0.83 8.94
CA HIS A 153 -38.54 -0.02 9.57
C HIS A 153 -39.74 0.78 10.08
N LYS A 154 -39.51 1.89 10.80
CA LYS A 154 -40.56 2.80 11.25
C LYS A 154 -41.37 3.41 10.11
N GLY A 155 -40.65 3.77 9.02
CA GLY A 155 -41.27 4.24 7.78
C GLY A 155 -42.15 3.18 7.14
N GLY A 156 -41.68 1.95 7.05
CA GLY A 156 -42.45 0.80 6.56
C GLY A 156 -43.74 0.53 7.36
N ASP A 157 -43.65 0.62 8.69
CA ASP A 157 -44.83 0.52 9.55
C ASP A 157 -45.86 1.65 9.31
N ALA A 158 -45.38 2.88 9.09
CA ALA A 158 -46.25 4.00 8.76
C ALA A 158 -46.93 3.82 7.39
N VAL A 159 -46.21 3.32 6.41
CA VAL A 159 -46.72 3.01 5.06
C VAL A 159 -47.77 1.89 5.15
N ARG A 160 -47.52 0.81 5.88
CA ARG A 160 -48.48 -0.27 6.09
C ARG A 160 -49.78 0.24 6.71
N ARG A 161 -49.73 1.12 7.70
CA ARG A 161 -50.91 1.80 8.26
C ARG A 161 -51.64 2.66 7.25
N THR A 162 -50.90 3.35 6.38
CA THR A 162 -51.49 4.15 5.30
C THR A 162 -52.27 3.28 4.32
N ILE A 163 -51.68 2.14 3.89
CA ILE A 163 -52.37 1.17 3.00
C ILE A 163 -53.64 0.63 3.67
N THR A 164 -53.61 0.30 4.96
CA THR A 164 -54.79 -0.14 5.71
C THR A 164 -55.83 0.95 5.73
N GLY A 165 -55.46 2.21 5.99
CA GLY A 165 -56.34 3.37 5.93
C GLY A 165 -56.97 3.59 4.55
N MET A 166 -56.18 3.49 3.48
CA MET A 166 -56.68 3.59 2.09
C MET A 166 -57.71 2.49 1.77
N ASN A 167 -57.49 1.25 2.22
CA ASN A 167 -58.44 0.17 2.05
C ASN A 167 -59.75 0.44 2.79
N ALA A 168 -59.71 0.94 4.02
CA ALA A 168 -60.90 1.33 4.76
C ALA A 168 -61.68 2.49 4.08
N ILE A 169 -60.95 3.49 3.55
CA ILE A 169 -61.54 4.59 2.74
C ILE A 169 -62.24 4.01 1.50
N ARG A 170 -61.62 3.06 0.80
CA ARG A 170 -62.20 2.43 -0.38
C ARG A 170 -63.52 1.70 -0.04
N GLU A 171 -63.56 0.96 1.06
CA GLU A 171 -64.77 0.29 1.51
C GLU A 171 -65.88 1.29 1.85
N ASN A 172 -65.58 2.39 2.54
CA ASN A 172 -66.50 3.43 2.85
C ASN A 172 -67.07 4.14 1.59
N ILE A 173 -66.22 4.37 0.59
CA ILE A 173 -66.62 4.94 -0.69
C ILE A 173 -67.59 3.99 -1.40
N GLN A 174 -67.30 2.69 -1.44
CA GLN A 174 -68.17 1.70 -2.08
C GLN A 174 -69.53 1.59 -1.36
N GLU A 175 -69.56 1.67 -0.05
CA GLU A 175 -70.84 1.67 0.69
C GLU A 175 -71.60 2.96 0.44
N THR A 176 -70.93 4.12 0.46
CA THR A 176 -71.53 5.41 0.16
C THR A 176 -72.09 5.45 -1.26
N SER A 177 -71.34 4.93 -2.25
CA SER A 177 -71.79 4.82 -3.64
C SER A 177 -73.07 3.98 -3.77
N LYS A 178 -73.17 2.83 -3.03
CA LYS A 178 -74.39 2.02 -2.99
C LYS A 178 -75.59 2.80 -2.40
N ARG A 179 -75.37 3.60 -1.35
CA ARG A 179 -76.41 4.44 -0.74
C ARG A 179 -76.91 5.55 -1.68
N ILE A 180 -75.96 6.22 -2.38
CA ILE A 180 -76.29 7.25 -3.35
C ILE A 180 -77.05 6.65 -4.55
N LYS A 181 -76.66 5.50 -5.05
CA LYS A 181 -77.37 4.82 -6.12
C LYS A 181 -78.82 4.48 -5.71
N ARG A 182 -79.06 3.97 -4.48
CA ARG A 182 -80.40 3.76 -3.98
C ARG A 182 -81.18 5.07 -3.85
N LEU A 183 -80.54 6.17 -3.46
CA LEU A 183 -81.20 7.48 -3.41
C LEU A 183 -81.59 7.93 -4.85
N GLY A 184 -80.83 7.68 -5.85
CA GLY A 184 -81.18 7.92 -7.25
C GLY A 184 -82.38 7.09 -7.69
N GLU A 185 -82.38 5.76 -7.35
CA GLU A 185 -83.51 4.88 -7.64
C GLU A 185 -84.80 5.39 -6.93
N SER A 186 -84.74 5.77 -5.65
CA SER A 186 -85.86 6.31 -4.90
C SER A 186 -86.33 7.68 -5.49
N SER A 187 -85.43 8.50 -5.92
CA SER A 187 -85.75 9.77 -6.59
C SER A 187 -86.43 9.54 -7.93
N GLN A 188 -86.10 8.49 -8.68
CA GLN A 188 -86.79 8.08 -9.88
C GLN A 188 -88.22 7.67 -9.60
N GLU A 189 -88.45 6.87 -8.53
CA GLU A 189 -89.80 6.48 -8.10
C GLU A 189 -90.61 7.69 -7.68
N ILE A 190 -89.99 8.65 -6.92
CA ILE A 190 -90.64 9.92 -6.60
C ILE A 190 -91.04 10.69 -7.85
N GLY A 191 -90.14 10.75 -8.85
CA GLY A 191 -90.40 11.37 -10.11
C GLY A 191 -91.65 10.80 -10.81
N ASN A 192 -91.80 9.47 -10.86
CA ASN A 192 -92.90 8.81 -11.49
C ASN A 192 -94.25 9.06 -10.65
N ILE A 193 -94.14 9.18 -9.34
CA ILE A 193 -95.29 9.52 -8.49
C ILE A 193 -95.73 10.96 -8.73
N VAL A 194 -94.78 11.89 -8.84
CA VAL A 194 -95.01 13.31 -9.15
C VAL A 194 -95.71 13.49 -10.50
N GLU A 195 -95.26 12.75 -11.52
CA GLU A 195 -95.86 12.72 -12.86
C GLU A 195 -97.35 12.24 -12.73
N LEU A 196 -97.60 11.16 -12.00
CA LEU A 196 -98.93 10.61 -11.77
C LEU A 196 -99.80 11.65 -11.06
N ILE A 197 -99.28 12.38 -10.05
CA ILE A 197 -100.03 13.47 -9.36
C ILE A 197 -100.37 14.62 -10.28
N ASN A 198 -99.44 14.98 -11.18
CA ASN A 198 -99.68 15.98 -12.17
C ASN A 198 -100.78 15.57 -13.15
N ASP A 199 -100.83 14.34 -13.61
CA ASP A 199 -101.86 13.78 -14.47
C ASP A 199 -103.27 13.81 -13.74
N ILE A 200 -103.28 13.39 -12.44
CA ILE A 200 -104.48 13.46 -11.61
C ILE A 200 -104.94 14.92 -11.48
N ALA A 201 -104.06 15.89 -11.28
CA ALA A 201 -104.41 17.26 -11.16
C ALA A 201 -105.02 17.84 -12.50
N GLU A 202 -104.34 17.48 -13.67
CA GLU A 202 -104.85 17.83 -14.99
C GLU A 202 -106.22 17.21 -15.27
N GLN A 203 -106.45 15.92 -14.91
CA GLN A 203 -107.70 15.20 -15.06
C GLN A 203 -108.79 15.82 -14.18
N THR A 204 -108.43 16.21 -12.90
CA THR A 204 -109.29 16.90 -11.98
C THR A 204 -109.71 18.29 -12.50
N ASN A 205 -108.79 18.98 -13.09
CA ASN A 205 -109.03 20.28 -13.74
C ASN A 205 -110.03 20.16 -14.90
N ILE A 206 -109.92 19.13 -15.74
CA ILE A 206 -110.81 18.79 -16.86
C ILE A 206 -112.23 18.41 -16.29
N LEU A 207 -112.24 17.58 -15.25
CA LEU A 207 -113.51 17.18 -14.56
C LEU A 207 -114.23 18.43 -13.98
N ALA A 208 -113.49 19.28 -13.31
CA ALA A 208 -113.98 20.51 -12.73
C ALA A 208 -114.54 21.46 -13.77
N LEU A 209 -113.84 21.65 -14.93
CA LEU A 209 -114.32 22.38 -16.07
C LEU A 209 -115.62 21.79 -16.62
N ASN A 210 -115.71 20.53 -16.79
CA ASN A 210 -116.88 19.88 -17.28
C ASN A 210 -118.09 20.03 -16.25
N ALA A 211 -117.80 20.00 -14.98
CA ALA A 211 -118.81 20.27 -13.94
C ALA A 211 -119.26 21.68 -13.94
N SER A 212 -118.31 22.69 -14.15
CA SER A 212 -118.68 24.12 -14.26
C SER A 212 -119.55 24.35 -15.50
N ILE A 213 -119.27 23.70 -16.61
CA ILE A 213 -120.09 23.81 -17.86
C ILE A 213 -121.48 23.24 -17.60
N GLN A 214 -121.67 22.08 -16.96
CA GLN A 214 -122.94 21.53 -16.64
C GLN A 214 -123.71 22.32 -15.62
N ALA A 215 -123.07 22.92 -14.65
CA ALA A 215 -123.60 23.82 -13.70
C ALA A 215 -124.13 25.09 -14.34
N SER A 216 -123.40 25.67 -15.32
CA SER A 216 -123.82 26.80 -16.11
C SER A 216 -125.10 26.47 -16.98
N MET A 217 -125.12 25.26 -17.54
CA MET A 217 -126.30 24.81 -18.30
C MET A 217 -127.56 24.61 -17.47
N ALA A 218 -127.47 24.34 -16.16
CA ALA A 218 -128.56 24.20 -15.24
C ALA A 218 -129.16 25.56 -14.76
N GLY A 219 -128.53 26.67 -15.20
CA GLY A 219 -129.07 28.01 -14.89
C GLY A 219 -129.01 28.31 -13.41
N GLU A 220 -130.08 28.95 -12.89
CA GLU A 220 -130.17 29.37 -11.46
C GLU A 220 -130.00 28.17 -10.47
N ALA A 221 -130.47 27.00 -10.83
CA ALA A 221 -130.38 25.84 -9.99
C ALA A 221 -128.89 25.23 -9.89
N GLY A 222 -128.05 25.58 -10.84
CA GLY A 222 -126.67 25.09 -10.86
C GLY A 222 -125.68 26.08 -10.19
N ARG A 223 -126.12 27.28 -9.79
CA ARG A 223 -125.20 28.37 -9.35
C ARG A 223 -124.25 28.00 -8.19
N GLY A 224 -124.82 27.21 -7.17
CA GLY A 224 -123.93 26.71 -6.08
C GLY A 224 -122.90 25.69 -6.52
N PHE A 225 -123.27 24.80 -7.46
CA PHE A 225 -122.35 23.81 -8.06
C PHE A 225 -121.28 24.48 -8.95
N ALA A 226 -121.61 25.55 -9.64
CA ALA A 226 -120.60 26.30 -10.44
C ALA A 226 -119.50 26.89 -9.56
N VAL A 227 -119.85 27.45 -8.39
CA VAL A 227 -118.84 28.01 -7.45
C VAL A 227 -117.90 26.87 -6.91
N VAL A 228 -118.51 25.71 -6.60
CA VAL A 228 -117.71 24.54 -6.11
C VAL A 228 -116.81 24.02 -7.24
N ALA A 229 -117.28 23.95 -8.50
CA ALA A 229 -116.50 23.51 -9.66
C ALA A 229 -115.36 24.51 -9.95
N ASP A 230 -115.58 25.78 -9.91
CA ASP A 230 -114.52 26.79 -10.06
C ASP A 230 -113.48 26.70 -8.95
N GLU A 231 -113.85 26.43 -7.67
CA GLU A 231 -112.93 26.25 -6.58
C GLU A 231 -112.09 24.92 -6.73
N VAL A 232 -112.71 23.84 -7.19
CA VAL A 232 -112.05 22.60 -7.50
C VAL A 232 -111.06 22.79 -8.69
N GLN A 233 -111.50 23.57 -9.74
CA GLN A 233 -110.60 23.90 -10.84
C GLN A 233 -109.38 24.67 -10.34
N ARG A 234 -109.59 25.70 -9.53
CA ARG A 234 -108.53 26.53 -8.98
C ARG A 234 -107.61 25.67 -8.07
N LEU A 235 -108.13 24.73 -7.33
CA LEU A 235 -107.33 23.82 -6.52
C LEU A 235 -106.48 22.86 -7.37
N ALA A 236 -107.06 22.32 -8.46
CA ALA A 236 -106.35 21.52 -9.45
C ALA A 236 -105.19 22.24 -10.12
N GLU A 237 -105.43 23.48 -10.53
CA GLU A 237 -104.34 24.35 -11.11
C GLU A 237 -103.19 24.64 -10.11
N ARG A 238 -103.61 24.88 -8.84
CA ARG A 238 -102.60 25.06 -7.76
C ARG A 238 -101.84 23.77 -7.52
N ALA A 239 -102.48 22.61 -7.55
CA ALA A 239 -101.84 21.30 -7.38
C ALA A 239 -100.89 21.02 -8.54
N ALA A 240 -101.29 21.23 -9.77
CA ALA A 240 -100.42 21.13 -10.96
C ALA A 240 -99.20 22.03 -10.88
N THR A 241 -99.40 23.31 -10.42
CA THR A 241 -98.26 24.22 -10.21
C THR A 241 -97.31 23.73 -9.14
N ALA A 242 -97.83 23.18 -8.00
CA ALA A 242 -97.00 22.63 -6.92
C ALA A 242 -96.21 21.38 -7.40
N THR A 243 -96.87 20.53 -8.18
CA THR A 243 -96.27 19.28 -8.71
C THR A 243 -95.12 19.62 -9.66
N LYS A 244 -95.32 20.62 -10.54
CA LYS A 244 -94.18 21.11 -11.40
C LYS A 244 -92.98 21.59 -10.60
N GLN A 245 -93.22 22.32 -9.50
CA GLN A 245 -92.10 22.71 -8.61
C GLN A 245 -91.40 21.53 -8.01
N ILE A 246 -92.13 20.50 -7.56
CA ILE A 246 -91.58 19.25 -7.00
C ILE A 246 -90.81 18.51 -8.12
N GLU A 247 -91.32 18.42 -9.34
CA GLU A 247 -90.69 17.78 -10.47
C GLU A 247 -89.26 18.40 -10.75
N VAL A 248 -89.16 19.73 -10.72
CA VAL A 248 -87.86 20.40 -10.87
C VAL A 248 -86.90 20.03 -9.75
N LEU A 249 -87.36 19.97 -8.49
CA LEU A 249 -86.55 19.54 -7.34
C LEU A 249 -86.11 18.11 -7.49
N VAL A 250 -86.97 17.21 -7.91
CA VAL A 250 -86.64 15.79 -8.12
C VAL A 250 -85.64 15.61 -9.25
N ARG A 251 -85.78 16.32 -10.36
CA ARG A 251 -84.78 16.34 -11.45
C ARG A 251 -83.42 16.85 -10.98
N THR A 252 -83.38 17.89 -10.13
CA THR A 252 -82.17 18.38 -9.52
C THR A 252 -81.52 17.31 -8.62
N ILE A 253 -82.29 16.65 -7.76
CA ILE A 253 -81.79 15.56 -6.91
C ILE A 253 -81.23 14.41 -7.78
N GLN A 254 -81.86 14.03 -8.88
CA GLN A 254 -81.42 13.01 -9.81
C GLN A 254 -80.06 13.41 -10.47
N ALA A 255 -79.93 14.65 -10.91
CA ALA A 255 -78.70 15.19 -11.47
C ALA A 255 -77.56 15.19 -10.46
N ASP A 256 -77.82 15.66 -9.22
CA ASP A 256 -76.83 15.73 -8.16
C ASP A 256 -76.38 14.30 -7.71
N THR A 257 -77.34 13.36 -7.62
CA THR A 257 -76.99 11.96 -7.30
C THR A 257 -76.17 11.31 -8.38
N ASN A 258 -76.43 11.58 -9.66
CA ASN A 258 -75.65 11.04 -10.75
C ASN A 258 -74.20 11.61 -10.77
N GLU A 259 -74.06 12.93 -10.55
CA GLU A 259 -72.78 13.58 -10.39
C GLU A 259 -71.97 13.03 -9.20
N ALA A 260 -72.67 12.79 -8.06
CA ALA A 260 -72.07 12.19 -6.87
C ALA A 260 -71.55 10.74 -7.16
N VAL A 261 -72.26 9.91 -7.94
CA VAL A 261 -71.80 8.57 -8.33
C VAL A 261 -70.52 8.70 -9.18
N VAL A 262 -70.50 9.55 -10.17
CA VAL A 262 -69.29 9.79 -11.01
C VAL A 262 -68.09 10.24 -10.15
N SER A 263 -68.33 11.15 -9.20
CA SER A 263 -67.32 11.62 -8.26
C SER A 263 -66.77 10.49 -7.36
N MET A 264 -67.62 9.59 -6.91
CA MET A 264 -67.22 8.42 -6.09
C MET A 264 -66.40 7.42 -6.88
N GLU A 265 -66.72 7.20 -8.17
CA GLU A 265 -65.88 6.32 -9.06
C GLU A 265 -64.51 6.89 -9.26
N ARG A 266 -64.40 8.19 -9.50
CA ARG A 266 -63.10 8.91 -9.61
C ARG A 266 -62.32 8.81 -8.31
N THR A 267 -62.96 9.06 -7.15
CA THR A 267 -62.30 9.00 -5.85
C THR A 267 -61.83 7.56 -5.54
N THR A 268 -62.57 6.54 -5.98
CA THR A 268 -62.18 5.13 -5.86
C THR A 268 -60.86 4.88 -6.63
N THR A 269 -60.75 5.39 -7.87
CA THR A 269 -59.55 5.29 -8.69
C THR A 269 -58.36 5.97 -8.03
N ASP A 270 -58.58 7.19 -7.49
CA ASP A 270 -57.52 7.96 -6.81
C ASP A 270 -57.01 7.21 -5.55
N VAL A 271 -57.92 6.64 -4.77
CA VAL A 271 -57.58 5.85 -3.57
C VAL A 271 -56.79 4.58 -3.93
N VAL A 272 -57.20 3.87 -4.97
CA VAL A 272 -56.43 2.68 -5.45
C VAL A 272 -55.05 3.09 -5.94
N GLY A 273 -54.94 4.19 -6.69
CA GLY A 273 -53.64 4.74 -7.10
C GLY A 273 -52.77 5.15 -5.92
N GLY A 274 -53.33 5.80 -4.91
CA GLY A 274 -52.67 6.15 -3.65
C GLY A 274 -52.15 4.93 -2.88
N ALA A 275 -52.94 3.86 -2.83
CA ALA A 275 -52.54 2.61 -2.18
C ALA A 275 -51.34 1.95 -2.90
N LEU A 276 -51.36 1.94 -4.25
CA LEU A 276 -50.23 1.41 -5.06
C LEU A 276 -48.95 2.24 -4.87
N LEU A 277 -49.07 3.58 -4.82
CA LEU A 277 -47.94 4.45 -4.52
C LEU A 277 -47.35 4.20 -3.13
N ALA A 278 -48.22 3.97 -2.15
CA ALA A 278 -47.79 3.59 -0.80
C ALA A 278 -47.11 2.23 -0.79
N GLU A 279 -47.60 1.23 -1.52
CA GLU A 279 -46.94 -0.08 -1.66
C GLU A 279 -45.51 0.03 -2.26
N ASN A 280 -45.36 0.82 -3.33
CA ASN A 280 -44.05 1.09 -3.91
C ASN A 280 -43.10 1.80 -2.92
N ALA A 281 -43.63 2.74 -2.13
CA ALA A 281 -42.85 3.39 -1.07
C ALA A 281 -42.43 2.38 0.02
N GLY A 282 -43.28 1.43 0.35
CA GLY A 282 -42.96 0.34 1.27
C GLY A 282 -41.84 -0.56 0.76
N ALA A 283 -41.89 -0.95 -0.51
CA ALA A 283 -40.84 -1.74 -1.16
C ALA A 283 -39.46 -1.00 -1.17
N ALA A 284 -39.48 0.32 -1.43
CA ALA A 284 -38.26 1.13 -1.39
C ALA A 284 -37.67 1.20 0.04
N LEU A 285 -38.50 1.25 1.07
CA LEU A 285 -38.04 1.23 2.46
C LEU A 285 -37.43 -0.13 2.84
N GLU A 286 -37.99 -1.24 2.35
CA GLU A 286 -37.40 -2.58 2.53
C GLU A 286 -36.02 -2.69 1.83
N GLU A 287 -35.87 -2.10 0.65
CA GLU A 287 -34.57 -2.04 -0.03
C GLU A 287 -33.57 -1.22 0.76
N ILE A 288 -33.95 -0.06 1.31
CA ILE A 288 -33.11 0.77 2.20
C ILE A 288 -32.68 -0.04 3.42
N GLU A 289 -33.56 -0.81 4.05
CA GLU A 289 -33.26 -1.68 5.19
C GLU A 289 -32.21 -2.73 4.80
N GLN A 290 -32.39 -3.39 3.67
CA GLN A 290 -31.45 -4.40 3.17
C GLN A 290 -30.07 -3.82 2.89
N VAL A 291 -30.01 -2.69 2.17
CA VAL A 291 -28.74 -1.99 1.86
C VAL A 291 -28.05 -1.52 3.13
N SER A 292 -28.78 -0.97 4.08
CA SER A 292 -28.24 -0.52 5.36
C SER A 292 -27.63 -1.67 6.17
N ASN A 293 -28.27 -2.84 6.17
CA ASN A 293 -27.71 -4.05 6.79
C ASN A 293 -26.42 -4.52 6.10
N GLN A 294 -26.34 -4.44 4.76
CA GLN A 294 -25.12 -4.74 4.01
C GLN A 294 -23.99 -3.75 4.35
N ILE A 295 -24.31 -2.45 4.43
CA ILE A 295 -23.36 -1.41 4.86
C ILE A 295 -22.83 -1.72 6.25
N ALA A 296 -23.69 -2.07 7.21
CA ALA A 296 -23.27 -2.41 8.56
C ALA A 296 -22.26 -3.59 8.58
N SER A 297 -22.51 -4.63 7.77
CA SER A 297 -21.60 -5.76 7.63
C SER A 297 -20.26 -5.38 7.00
N LEU A 298 -20.27 -4.60 5.90
CA LEU A 298 -19.06 -4.10 5.25
C LEU A 298 -18.22 -3.26 6.20
N VAL A 299 -18.84 -2.39 6.97
CA VAL A 299 -18.17 -1.52 7.93
C VAL A 299 -17.55 -2.31 9.09
N GLN A 300 -18.19 -3.39 9.53
CA GLN A 300 -17.59 -4.32 10.50
C GLN A 300 -16.31 -4.95 9.95
N ASN A 301 -16.31 -5.37 8.67
CA ASN A 301 -15.12 -5.90 8.01
C ASN A 301 -14.01 -4.86 7.90
N ILE A 302 -14.34 -3.59 7.60
CA ILE A 302 -13.39 -2.48 7.58
C ILE A 302 -12.77 -2.28 8.98
N SER A 303 -13.57 -2.29 10.04
CA SER A 303 -13.09 -2.16 11.43
C SER A 303 -12.14 -3.32 11.80
N ALA A 304 -12.49 -4.57 11.45
CA ALA A 304 -11.63 -5.73 11.66
C ALA A 304 -10.30 -5.61 10.91
N SER A 305 -10.33 -5.22 9.64
CA SER A 305 -9.14 -5.01 8.79
C SER A 305 -8.26 -3.88 9.34
N SER A 306 -8.84 -2.80 9.82
CA SER A 306 -8.12 -1.69 10.45
C SER A 306 -7.39 -2.13 11.72
N ARG A 307 -8.04 -2.93 12.58
CA ARG A 307 -7.39 -3.48 13.78
C ARG A 307 -6.21 -4.38 13.42
N GLN A 308 -6.36 -5.22 12.40
CA GLN A 308 -5.27 -6.05 11.89
C GLN A 308 -4.11 -5.19 11.36
N GLN A 309 -4.42 -4.13 10.59
CA GLN A 309 -3.42 -3.21 10.05
C GLN A 309 -2.68 -2.45 11.16
N ALA A 310 -3.35 -2.05 12.23
CA ALA A 310 -2.71 -1.47 13.41
C ALA A 310 -1.68 -2.43 14.05
N GLY A 311 -2.03 -3.72 14.17
CA GLY A 311 -1.10 -4.76 14.65
C GLY A 311 0.11 -4.94 13.74
N VAL A 312 -0.08 -4.89 12.41
CA VAL A 312 1.01 -4.94 11.43
C VAL A 312 1.91 -3.71 11.56
N SER A 313 1.35 -2.51 11.67
CA SER A 313 2.09 -1.26 11.85
C SER A 313 2.97 -1.31 13.10
N GLN A 314 2.46 -1.85 14.20
CA GLN A 314 3.21 -2.03 15.44
C GLN A 314 4.37 -3.04 15.27
N SER A 315 4.17 -4.10 14.48
CA SER A 315 5.22 -5.08 14.17
C SER A 315 6.32 -4.47 13.29
N ILE A 316 5.94 -3.67 12.29
CA ILE A 316 6.90 -2.94 11.43
C ILE A 316 7.67 -1.92 12.28
N SER A 317 7.02 -1.20 13.21
CA SER A 317 7.69 -0.26 14.11
C SER A 317 8.79 -0.95 14.95
N ARG A 318 8.52 -2.16 15.49
CA ARG A 318 9.53 -2.97 16.19
C ARG A 318 10.69 -3.37 15.27
N ASN A 319 10.39 -3.76 14.03
CA ASN A 319 11.42 -4.09 13.05
C ASN A 319 12.30 -2.87 12.70
N MET A 320 11.73 -1.67 12.62
CA MET A 320 12.49 -0.43 12.42
C MET A 320 13.46 -0.15 13.59
N GLN A 321 13.06 -0.46 14.83
CA GLN A 321 13.96 -0.35 15.99
C GLN A 321 15.14 -1.33 15.88
N VAL A 322 14.90 -2.59 15.47
CA VAL A 322 15.97 -3.57 15.24
C VAL A 322 16.90 -3.13 14.11
N LEU A 323 16.35 -2.62 13.00
CA LEU A 323 17.16 -2.09 11.90
C LEU A 323 18.01 -0.88 12.33
N ARG A 324 17.49 -0.02 13.20
CA ARG A 324 18.24 1.10 13.77
C ARG A 324 19.43 0.62 14.59
N GLU A 325 19.22 -0.40 15.41
CA GLU A 325 20.30 -1.02 16.21
C GLU A 325 21.37 -1.63 15.30
N ILE A 326 20.96 -2.43 14.30
CA ILE A 326 21.89 -3.01 13.31
C ILE A 326 22.69 -1.93 12.58
N SER A 327 22.03 -0.83 12.19
CA SER A 327 22.70 0.27 11.50
C SER A 327 23.73 0.96 12.41
N SER A 328 23.39 1.15 13.69
CA SER A 328 24.30 1.70 14.69
C SER A 328 25.51 0.80 14.92
N GLN A 329 25.29 -0.50 15.10
CA GLN A 329 26.35 -1.49 15.27
C GLN A 329 27.25 -1.61 14.04
N THR A 330 26.65 -1.49 12.83
CA THR A 330 27.42 -1.45 11.56
C THR A 330 28.34 -0.23 11.50
N ALA A 331 27.86 0.94 11.91
CA ALA A 331 28.66 2.17 11.94
C ALA A 331 29.84 2.04 12.95
N GLU A 332 29.58 1.49 14.14
CA GLU A 332 30.59 1.25 15.16
C GLU A 332 31.65 0.24 14.68
N SER A 333 31.22 -0.89 14.13
CA SER A 333 32.11 -1.92 13.58
C SER A 333 32.96 -1.39 12.43
N THR A 334 32.39 -0.51 11.60
CA THR A 334 33.13 0.15 10.51
C THR A 334 34.20 1.08 11.03
N THR A 335 33.92 1.81 12.12
CA THR A 335 34.89 2.67 12.79
C THR A 335 36.05 1.84 13.39
N ALA A 336 35.76 0.75 14.07
CA ALA A 336 36.76 -0.16 14.60
C ALA A 336 37.61 -0.81 13.49
N THR A 337 36.98 -1.20 12.38
CA THR A 337 37.64 -1.73 11.19
C THR A 337 38.59 -0.68 10.59
N SER A 338 38.16 0.56 10.46
CA SER A 338 39.00 1.67 9.96
C SER A 338 40.24 1.90 10.85
N ALA A 339 40.09 1.83 12.16
CA ALA A 339 41.21 1.93 13.09
C ALA A 339 42.21 0.74 12.95
N SER A 340 41.69 -0.47 12.73
CA SER A 340 42.50 -1.65 12.50
C SER A 340 43.27 -1.59 11.18
N ILE A 341 42.65 -1.07 10.12
CA ILE A 341 43.29 -0.82 8.83
C ILE A 341 44.44 0.20 8.98
N GLY A 342 44.24 1.24 9.79
CA GLY A 342 45.29 2.20 10.10
C GLY A 342 46.53 1.52 10.71
N LYS A 343 46.34 0.61 11.63
CA LYS A 343 47.42 -0.19 12.24
C LYS A 343 48.12 -1.11 11.20
N LEU A 344 47.36 -1.71 10.30
CA LEU A 344 47.92 -2.55 9.22
C LEU A 344 48.75 -1.71 8.25
N ALA A 345 48.31 -0.52 7.90
CA ALA A 345 49.10 0.42 7.04
C ALA A 345 50.40 0.83 7.72
N GLU A 346 50.39 1.08 9.04
CA GLU A 346 51.61 1.37 9.78
C GLU A 346 52.55 0.16 9.81
N LEU A 347 52.06 -1.04 10.01
CA LEU A 347 52.83 -2.28 9.98
C LEU A 347 53.46 -2.50 8.57
N ALA A 348 52.70 -2.30 7.50
CA ALA A 348 53.22 -2.36 6.14
C ALA A 348 54.36 -1.36 5.91
N ALA A 349 54.23 -0.13 6.40
CA ALA A 349 55.26 0.88 6.34
C ALA A 349 56.51 0.49 7.16
N GLN A 350 56.35 -0.10 8.35
CA GLN A 350 57.46 -0.60 9.16
C GLN A 350 58.20 -1.76 8.48
N LEU A 351 57.45 -2.72 7.92
CA LEU A 351 58.05 -3.82 7.14
C LEU A 351 58.89 -3.32 5.98
N ARG A 352 58.37 -2.36 5.22
CA ARG A 352 59.05 -1.72 4.12
C ARG A 352 60.30 -0.98 4.59
N LYS A 353 60.21 -0.25 5.69
CA LYS A 353 61.37 0.43 6.31
C LYS A 353 62.45 -0.54 6.77
N SER A 354 62.08 -1.69 7.31
CA SER A 354 63.06 -2.71 7.75
C SER A 354 63.90 -3.30 6.61
N VAL A 355 63.32 -3.38 5.42
CA VAL A 355 64.04 -3.91 4.23
C VAL A 355 64.65 -2.82 3.36
N THR A 356 64.35 -1.53 3.58
CA THR A 356 64.91 -0.41 2.78
C THR A 356 66.41 -0.25 2.98
N GLY A 357 67.01 -0.79 4.08
CA GLY A 357 68.43 -0.75 4.34
C GLY A 357 69.23 -1.74 3.46
N PHE A 358 68.55 -2.71 2.85
CA PHE A 358 69.24 -3.69 1.96
C PHE A 358 69.28 -3.19 0.51
N ARG A 359 70.47 -3.30 -0.11
CA ARG A 359 70.71 -2.99 -1.54
C ARG A 359 70.54 -4.28 -2.35
N LEU A 360 69.67 -4.22 -3.37
CA LEU A 360 69.40 -5.33 -4.28
C LEU A 360 70.03 -5.08 -5.66
N PRO A 361 70.44 -6.12 -6.41
CA PRO A 361 70.86 -5.96 -7.80
C PRO A 361 69.74 -5.35 -8.66
N GLY A 362 70.12 -4.40 -9.56
CA GLY A 362 69.15 -3.63 -10.35
C GLY A 362 68.16 -4.46 -11.22
N SER A 363 68.55 -5.71 -11.56
CA SER A 363 67.70 -6.64 -12.31
C SER A 363 66.47 -7.17 -11.49
N MET A 364 66.56 -7.10 -10.17
CA MET A 364 65.46 -7.56 -9.29
C MET A 364 64.48 -6.46 -8.90
N MET A 365 64.80 -5.19 -9.17
CA MET A 365 63.95 -4.02 -8.86
C MET A 365 62.88 -3.71 -9.93
N THR A 366 63.01 -4.23 -11.15
CA THR A 366 62.13 -3.90 -12.30
C THR A 366 60.75 -4.56 -12.23
N GLY A 367 60.48 -5.44 -11.28
CA GLY A 367 59.19 -6.12 -11.06
C GLY A 367 58.30 -5.48 -9.97
N LEU A 368 58.76 -4.42 -9.28
CA LEU A 368 58.16 -3.93 -8.03
C LEU A 368 57.25 -2.71 -8.18
N THR A 369 57.04 -2.20 -9.42
CA THR A 369 56.01 -1.18 -9.69
C THR A 369 54.73 -1.85 -10.18
N GLY A 370 54.05 -2.55 -9.30
CA GLY A 370 52.68 -3.02 -9.56
C GLY A 370 51.73 -1.83 -9.60
N ASP A 371 51.35 -1.43 -10.81
CA ASP A 371 50.24 -0.54 -11.04
C ASP A 371 48.97 -1.30 -10.57
N PHE A 372 48.53 -1.03 -9.34
CA PHE A 372 47.21 -1.49 -8.91
C PHE A 372 46.17 -0.65 -9.65
N PRO A 373 45.28 -1.23 -10.46
CA PRO A 373 44.23 -0.48 -11.09
C PRO A 373 43.43 0.23 -9.98
N ALA A 374 43.41 1.56 -10.01
CA ALA A 374 42.51 2.34 -9.19
C ALA A 374 41.11 1.82 -9.45
N LEU A 375 40.45 1.34 -8.41
CA LEU A 375 38.99 1.06 -8.48
C LEU A 375 38.35 2.34 -9.00
N LYS A 376 37.78 2.29 -10.22
CA LYS A 376 36.85 3.31 -10.67
C LYS A 376 35.79 3.39 -9.56
N PRO A 377 35.47 4.59 -9.02
CA PRO A 377 34.33 4.72 -8.16
C PRO A 377 33.16 4.15 -8.95
N ASP A 378 32.57 3.03 -8.47
CA ASP A 378 31.33 2.53 -9.02
C ASP A 378 30.38 3.70 -9.09
N GLU A 379 29.91 4.00 -10.26
CA GLU A 379 28.79 4.88 -10.50
C GLU A 379 27.68 4.42 -9.56
N PRO A 380 27.11 5.29 -8.70
CA PRO A 380 26.04 4.87 -7.80
C PRO A 380 24.99 4.18 -8.68
N PRO A 381 24.48 3.00 -8.29
CA PRO A 381 23.40 2.35 -9.03
C PRO A 381 22.33 3.41 -9.23
N ALA A 382 21.99 3.67 -10.50
CA ALA A 382 21.00 4.66 -10.90
C ALA A 382 19.83 4.50 -9.94
N ALA A 383 19.47 5.58 -9.23
CA ALA A 383 18.39 5.59 -8.28
C ALA A 383 17.20 4.98 -9.01
N ALA A 384 16.75 3.81 -8.55
CA ALA A 384 15.54 3.19 -9.07
C ALA A 384 14.46 4.25 -8.91
N GLU A 385 14.00 4.80 -10.02
CA GLU A 385 12.88 5.74 -10.04
C GLU A 385 11.75 5.12 -9.23
N PRO A 386 11.14 5.87 -8.28
CA PRO A 386 10.05 5.35 -7.48
C PRO A 386 8.95 4.90 -8.45
N GLY A 387 8.55 3.63 -8.35
CA GLY A 387 7.70 2.89 -9.26
C GLY A 387 6.33 3.48 -9.60
N ALA A 388 6.31 4.59 -10.34
CA ALA A 388 5.12 5.18 -10.95
C ALA A 388 4.55 4.32 -12.09
N ASP A 389 5.33 3.41 -12.66
CA ASP A 389 4.90 2.59 -13.81
C ASP A 389 4.30 1.23 -13.41
N ARG A 390 4.45 0.77 -12.17
CA ARG A 390 3.79 -0.46 -11.70
C ARG A 390 2.32 -0.27 -11.34
N ILE A 391 1.90 0.95 -11.00
CA ILE A 391 0.49 1.23 -10.64
C ILE A 391 -0.39 1.34 -11.88
N ARG A 392 0.16 1.71 -13.05
CA ARG A 392 -0.60 1.75 -14.32
C ARG A 392 -0.95 0.40 -14.91
N ARG A 393 -0.20 -0.67 -14.59
CA ARG A 393 -0.48 -2.03 -15.10
C ARG A 393 -1.54 -2.81 -14.32
N ILE A 394 -1.87 -2.42 -13.08
CA ILE A 394 -2.92 -3.07 -12.29
C ILE A 394 -4.30 -2.48 -12.62
N GLY A 395 -4.38 -1.25 -13.10
CA GLY A 395 -5.64 -0.60 -13.52
C GLY A 395 -6.21 -1.05 -14.87
N SER A 396 -5.46 -1.82 -15.68
CA SER A 396 -5.92 -2.28 -17.00
C SER A 396 -6.38 -3.74 -17.05
N LEU A 397 -6.45 -4.44 -15.90
CA LEU A 397 -6.94 -5.83 -15.79
C LEU A 397 -8.26 -5.95 -15.01
N ALA A 398 -8.89 -4.82 -14.67
CA ALA A 398 -10.21 -4.77 -14.03
C ALA A 398 -11.14 -3.85 -14.86
N GLY A 399 -11.29 -4.14 -16.14
CA GLY A 399 -12.27 -3.56 -17.03
C GLY A 399 -12.98 -4.68 -17.76
#